data_28753a9a51097617f7c5a7ff231f85d3
#
_entry.id   28753a9a51097617f7c5a7ff231f85d3
#
_cell.length_a   1.000
_cell.length_b   1.000
_cell.length_c   1.000
_cell.angle_alpha   90.00
_cell.angle_beta   90.00
_cell.angle_gamma   90.00
#
_symmetry.space_group_name_H-M   'P 1'
#
loop_
_entity.id
_entity.type
_entity.pdbx_description
1 polymer ?
#
loop_
_entity_poly.entity_id
_entity_poly.type
_entity_poly.pdbx_seq_one_letter_code
_entity_poly.pdbx_strand_id
1 'polypeptide(L)'
;MTTGSHIACLGILFLSISTALSAQDASPDVPEANPARPTVSTPATLTPAGYLQFENGGLFAAHSPEFSRRLGIEQVTKVSVDKRVQFLALFEPFTHSTGAAISGDRPGEVFAGMQVVLLPGEDKRPTISTQYLRRLYASPAPELDLGTFVQSATILLSDDLGGFHFDMNGLAMEQQDDTTKVRQVQFAETLSVSHPIGKVTVSGELWHFAQPLTHGAAVGNLWSASYPVRKNLVIDAGFDHGFTSTSTRWEGFAGFTYLLPHRLWHQRNSLY
;
A
#
# COMPACT_ATOMS: atom_id res chain seq x y z
N MET A 1 3.71 -17.99 -38.60
CA MET A 1 2.26 -18.14 -38.57
C MET A 1 1.91 -18.92 -37.32
N THR A 2 1.42 -18.28 -36.30
CA THR A 2 0.48 -18.71 -35.23
C THR A 2 0.62 -17.73 -34.07
N THR A 3 0.05 -16.54 -34.21
CA THR A 3 -0.18 -15.57 -33.13
C THR A 3 -1.69 -15.43 -32.97
N GLY A 4 -2.25 -16.00 -31.95
CA GLY A 4 -3.66 -15.80 -31.68
C GLY A 4 -4.25 -16.85 -30.76
N SER A 5 -4.01 -16.79 -29.46
CA SER A 5 -4.86 -17.54 -28.51
C SER A 5 -4.71 -17.15 -27.02
N HIS A 6 -4.06 -16.04 -26.65
CA HIS A 6 -3.83 -15.75 -25.21
C HIS A 6 -4.63 -14.58 -24.64
N ILE A 7 -5.48 -13.91 -25.44
CA ILE A 7 -6.26 -12.74 -24.96
C ILE A 7 -7.62 -13.13 -24.33
N ALA A 8 -8.09 -14.35 -24.53
CA ALA A 8 -9.43 -14.76 -24.09
C ALA A 8 -9.55 -15.12 -22.59
N CYS A 9 -8.47 -15.43 -21.89
CA CYS A 9 -8.55 -15.88 -20.49
C CYS A 9 -8.60 -14.72 -19.46
N LEU A 10 -8.09 -13.55 -19.79
CA LEU A 10 -8.07 -12.42 -18.82
C LEU A 10 -9.44 -11.76 -18.66
N GLY A 11 -10.30 -11.82 -19.69
CA GLY A 11 -11.65 -11.23 -19.65
C GLY A 11 -12.65 -11.97 -18.76
N ILE A 12 -12.43 -13.24 -18.49
CA ILE A 12 -13.38 -14.09 -17.75
C ILE A 12 -13.24 -13.92 -16.24
N LEU A 13 -12.06 -13.57 -15.75
CA LEU A 13 -11.83 -13.38 -14.32
C LEU A 13 -12.46 -12.07 -13.78
N PHE A 14 -12.58 -11.04 -14.61
CA PHE A 14 -13.24 -9.78 -14.23
C PHE A 14 -14.77 -9.87 -14.28
N LEU A 15 -15.35 -10.72 -15.11
CA LEU A 15 -16.82 -10.86 -15.22
C LEU A 15 -17.43 -11.67 -14.08
N SER A 16 -16.68 -12.57 -13.45
CA SER A 16 -17.18 -13.39 -12.34
C SER A 16 -17.27 -12.65 -11.01
N ILE A 17 -16.60 -11.50 -10.88
CA ILE A 17 -16.70 -10.64 -9.67
C ILE A 17 -17.98 -9.77 -9.70
N SER A 18 -18.54 -9.51 -10.89
CA SER A 18 -19.68 -8.60 -11.06
C SER A 18 -21.02 -9.15 -10.55
N THR A 19 -21.16 -10.46 -10.40
CA THR A 19 -22.42 -11.07 -9.93
C THR A 19 -22.51 -11.28 -8.42
N ALA A 20 -21.39 -11.16 -7.69
CA ALA A 20 -21.38 -11.25 -6.23
C ALA A 20 -21.63 -9.91 -5.53
N LEU A 21 -21.65 -8.78 -6.27
CA LEU A 21 -21.90 -7.45 -5.70
C LEU A 21 -23.40 -7.12 -5.54
N SER A 22 -24.32 -8.00 -5.96
CA SER A 22 -25.73 -7.79 -5.78
C SER A 22 -26.17 -8.22 -4.39
N ALA A 23 -26.47 -7.23 -3.55
CA ALA A 23 -27.32 -7.32 -2.36
C ALA A 23 -26.81 -8.15 -1.17
N GLN A 24 -25.88 -7.59 -0.41
CA GLN A 24 -26.07 -7.63 1.04
C GLN A 24 -26.10 -6.19 1.52
N ASP A 25 -27.27 -5.72 1.93
CA ASP A 25 -27.38 -4.54 2.75
C ASP A 25 -26.41 -4.73 3.91
N ALA A 26 -25.41 -3.85 4.00
CA ALA A 26 -24.42 -3.92 5.07
C ALA A 26 -25.20 -3.92 6.39
N SER A 27 -25.08 -5.01 7.15
CA SER A 27 -25.57 -5.06 8.52
C SER A 27 -25.12 -3.78 9.21
N PRO A 28 -25.96 -3.10 10.02
CA PRO A 28 -25.59 -1.86 10.69
C PRO A 28 -24.35 -1.98 11.59
N ASP A 29 -23.91 -3.19 11.87
CA ASP A 29 -22.77 -3.51 12.75
C ASP A 29 -21.43 -3.75 12.01
N VAL A 30 -21.38 -3.62 10.67
CA VAL A 30 -20.11 -3.75 9.94
C VAL A 30 -19.27 -2.49 10.17
N PRO A 31 -18.04 -2.61 10.71
CA PRO A 31 -17.17 -1.46 10.91
C PRO A 31 -16.68 -0.89 9.58
N GLU A 32 -16.10 0.31 9.67
CA GLU A 32 -15.51 0.98 8.51
C GLU A 32 -14.17 0.32 8.13
N ALA A 33 -13.91 0.27 6.82
CA ALA A 33 -12.60 -0.11 6.31
C ALA A 33 -11.57 0.96 6.69
N ASN A 34 -10.34 0.52 6.95
CA ASN A 34 -9.20 1.40 7.25
C ASN A 34 -8.13 1.28 6.15
N PRO A 35 -8.31 1.95 5.00
CA PRO A 35 -7.37 1.87 3.90
C PRO A 35 -6.01 2.50 4.24
N ALA A 36 -4.90 1.87 3.82
CA ALA A 36 -3.62 2.54 3.68
C ALA A 36 -3.47 3.14 2.27
N ARG A 37 -4.20 2.63 1.29
CA ARG A 37 -4.33 3.27 -0.02
C ARG A 37 -5.17 4.56 0.08
N PRO A 38 -4.93 5.52 -0.78
CA PRO A 38 -4.04 5.55 -1.96
C PRO A 38 -2.66 6.19 -1.73
N THR A 39 -2.21 6.33 -0.50
CA THR A 39 -0.95 7.01 -0.13
C THR A 39 0.22 6.02 0.02
N VAL A 40 1.45 6.51 -0.08
CA VAL A 40 2.67 5.78 0.31
C VAL A 40 2.73 5.67 1.82
N SER A 41 2.29 6.72 2.52
CA SER A 41 2.16 6.72 3.98
C SER A 41 1.16 5.66 4.43
N THR A 42 1.54 4.90 5.43
CA THR A 42 0.67 3.92 6.10
C THR A 42 0.09 4.54 7.36
N PRO A 43 -1.22 4.43 7.64
CA PRO A 43 -1.82 4.91 8.88
C PRO A 43 -1.27 4.18 10.11
N ALA A 44 -1.11 4.89 11.22
CA ALA A 44 -0.75 4.30 12.50
C ALA A 44 -1.91 3.48 13.12
N THR A 45 -3.15 3.71 12.68
CA THR A 45 -4.34 2.98 13.12
C THR A 45 -4.44 1.62 12.43
N LEU A 46 -5.08 0.65 13.09
CA LEU A 46 -5.24 -0.71 12.58
C LEU A 46 -6.61 -0.94 11.94
N THR A 47 -6.69 -1.93 11.08
CA THR A 47 -7.97 -2.52 10.65
C THR A 47 -8.78 -2.97 11.88
N PRO A 48 -10.11 -2.91 11.86
CA PRO A 48 -10.96 -3.36 12.97
C PRO A 48 -10.60 -4.77 13.45
N ALA A 49 -10.48 -4.93 14.77
CA ALA A 49 -10.01 -6.17 15.38
C ALA A 49 -10.93 -7.38 15.07
N GLY A 50 -10.34 -8.47 14.62
CA GLY A 50 -11.05 -9.68 14.20
C GLY A 50 -11.56 -9.68 12.77
N TYR A 51 -11.31 -8.63 12.00
CA TYR A 51 -11.71 -8.53 10.61
C TYR A 51 -10.53 -8.67 9.65
N LEU A 52 -10.83 -9.16 8.46
CA LEU A 52 -9.89 -9.29 7.35
C LEU A 52 -10.18 -8.19 6.33
N GLN A 53 -9.14 -7.48 5.93
CA GLN A 53 -9.20 -6.41 4.93
C GLN A 53 -8.28 -6.73 3.75
N PHE A 54 -8.77 -6.48 2.56
CA PHE A 54 -8.02 -6.54 1.31
C PHE A 54 -7.94 -5.15 0.69
N GLU A 55 -6.75 -4.79 0.24
CA GLU A 55 -6.51 -3.60 -0.56
C GLU A 55 -5.91 -4.06 -1.89
N ASN A 56 -6.55 -3.70 -3.00
CA ASN A 56 -6.11 -4.11 -4.33
C ASN A 56 -6.06 -2.88 -5.21
N GLY A 57 -5.02 -2.78 -6.05
CA GLY A 57 -4.87 -1.70 -6.99
C GLY A 57 -4.10 -2.08 -8.23
N GLY A 58 -4.40 -1.37 -9.32
CA GLY A 58 -3.59 -1.34 -10.52
C GLY A 58 -2.71 -0.10 -10.51
N LEU A 59 -1.47 -0.25 -10.94
CA LEU A 59 -0.47 0.79 -11.05
C LEU A 59 0.06 0.84 -12.47
N PHE A 60 0.20 2.03 -13.02
CA PHE A 60 0.96 2.32 -14.24
C PHE A 60 2.03 3.35 -13.93
N ALA A 61 3.30 3.00 -14.22
CA ALA A 61 4.43 3.89 -14.02
C ALA A 61 5.22 4.09 -15.32
N ALA A 62 5.80 5.28 -15.48
CA ALA A 62 6.57 5.63 -16.68
C ALA A 62 7.76 6.51 -16.36
N HIS A 63 8.83 6.33 -17.16
CA HIS A 63 10.07 7.10 -17.07
C HIS A 63 10.77 6.97 -15.70
N SER A 64 11.01 5.72 -15.28
CA SER A 64 11.88 5.39 -14.15
C SER A 64 13.33 5.25 -14.61
N PRO A 65 14.32 5.43 -13.73
CA PRO A 65 15.70 5.04 -14.00
C PRO A 65 15.84 3.56 -14.36
N GLU A 66 14.97 2.70 -13.89
CA GLU A 66 15.04 1.24 -14.05
C GLU A 66 14.21 0.70 -15.22
N PHE A 67 13.20 1.45 -15.71
CA PHE A 67 12.29 1.01 -16.78
C PHE A 67 11.70 2.19 -17.54
N SER A 68 11.27 1.95 -18.78
CA SER A 68 10.51 2.95 -19.55
C SER A 68 9.05 3.01 -19.16
N ARG A 69 8.43 1.84 -18.94
CA ARG A 69 7.03 1.69 -18.49
C ARG A 69 6.90 0.43 -17.63
N ARG A 70 6.01 0.51 -16.63
CA ARG A 70 5.63 -0.62 -15.78
C ARG A 70 4.12 -0.58 -15.53
N LEU A 71 3.50 -1.74 -15.63
CA LEU A 71 2.13 -1.99 -15.18
C LEU A 71 2.20 -3.03 -14.05
N GLY A 72 1.51 -2.79 -12.95
CA GLY A 72 1.49 -3.69 -11.80
C GLY A 72 0.10 -3.89 -11.25
N ILE A 73 -0.12 -5.00 -10.57
CA ILE A 73 -1.27 -5.22 -9.69
C ILE A 73 -0.69 -5.42 -8.29
N GLU A 74 -1.14 -4.61 -7.36
CA GLU A 74 -0.72 -4.65 -5.97
C GLU A 74 -1.85 -5.17 -5.09
N GLN A 75 -1.50 -5.95 -4.09
CA GLN A 75 -2.44 -6.43 -3.09
C GLN A 75 -1.83 -6.38 -1.70
N VAL A 76 -2.60 -5.84 -0.75
CA VAL A 76 -2.31 -5.90 0.68
C VAL A 76 -3.45 -6.63 1.38
N THR A 77 -3.08 -7.57 2.23
CA THR A 77 -4.01 -8.30 3.10
C THR A 77 -3.67 -7.97 4.54
N LYS A 78 -4.66 -7.54 5.32
CA LYS A 78 -4.50 -7.14 6.72
C LYS A 78 -5.48 -7.87 7.62
N VAL A 79 -5.01 -8.32 8.78
CA VAL A 79 -5.86 -8.92 9.81
C VAL A 79 -5.41 -8.45 11.19
N SER A 80 -6.28 -7.75 11.92
CA SER A 80 -5.99 -7.30 13.28
C SER A 80 -6.47 -8.36 14.28
N VAL A 81 -5.53 -8.85 15.09
CA VAL A 81 -5.81 -9.83 16.15
C VAL A 81 -6.60 -9.18 17.27
N ASP A 82 -6.17 -8.00 17.65
CA ASP A 82 -6.80 -7.16 18.64
C ASP A 82 -6.68 -5.66 18.26
N LYS A 83 -6.88 -4.76 19.20
CA LYS A 83 -6.77 -3.32 18.99
C LYS A 83 -5.32 -2.80 18.88
N ARG A 84 -4.33 -3.66 19.12
CA ARG A 84 -2.91 -3.28 19.16
C ARG A 84 -2.04 -4.02 18.17
N VAL A 85 -2.46 -5.18 17.66
CA VAL A 85 -1.63 -6.03 16.81
C VAL A 85 -2.36 -6.41 15.53
N GLN A 86 -1.72 -6.14 14.42
CA GLN A 86 -2.16 -6.48 13.06
C GLN A 86 -1.07 -7.23 12.32
N PHE A 87 -1.43 -8.30 11.64
CA PHE A 87 -0.59 -8.95 10.64
C PHE A 87 -0.95 -8.45 9.25
N LEU A 88 0.06 -8.39 8.39
CA LEU A 88 -0.11 -7.94 7.02
C LEU A 88 0.77 -8.74 6.06
N ALA A 89 0.28 -8.91 4.84
CA ALA A 89 1.01 -9.46 3.71
C ALA A 89 0.82 -8.54 2.51
N LEU A 90 1.92 -8.21 1.84
CA LEU A 90 1.95 -7.38 0.64
C LEU A 90 2.52 -8.23 -0.49
N PHE A 91 1.91 -8.16 -1.65
CA PHE A 91 2.43 -8.83 -2.83
C PHE A 91 1.92 -8.19 -4.12
N GLU A 92 2.70 -8.35 -5.17
CA GLU A 92 2.33 -7.97 -6.52
C GLU A 92 2.17 -9.26 -7.36
N PRO A 93 0.93 -9.74 -7.56
CA PRO A 93 0.70 -10.97 -8.32
C PRO A 93 1.11 -10.86 -9.79
N PHE A 94 1.17 -9.65 -10.32
CA PHE A 94 1.52 -9.41 -11.71
C PHE A 94 2.21 -8.07 -11.90
N THR A 95 3.32 -8.08 -12.64
CA THR A 95 3.97 -6.89 -13.20
C THR A 95 4.33 -7.13 -14.67
N HIS A 96 4.21 -6.08 -15.48
CA HIS A 96 4.70 -6.03 -16.85
C HIS A 96 5.59 -4.82 -17.02
N SER A 97 6.84 -5.01 -17.41
CA SER A 97 7.79 -3.91 -17.63
C SER A 97 8.39 -3.91 -19.02
N THR A 98 8.70 -2.71 -19.52
CA THR A 98 9.39 -2.49 -20.80
C THR A 98 10.54 -1.51 -20.62
N GLY A 99 11.62 -1.70 -21.38
CA GLY A 99 12.80 -0.83 -21.31
C GLY A 99 13.63 -1.02 -20.05
N ALA A 100 13.39 -2.09 -19.29
CA ALA A 100 14.18 -2.51 -18.15
C ALA A 100 15.24 -3.53 -18.58
N ALA A 101 16.25 -3.76 -17.72
CA ALA A 101 17.24 -4.81 -17.90
C ALA A 101 16.56 -6.19 -17.97
N ILE A 102 15.50 -6.39 -17.20
CA ILE A 102 14.62 -7.57 -17.27
C ILE A 102 13.20 -7.09 -17.58
N SER A 103 12.82 -7.20 -18.86
CA SER A 103 11.49 -6.80 -19.35
C SER A 103 10.55 -8.01 -19.45
N GLY A 104 9.23 -7.75 -19.51
CA GLY A 104 8.15 -8.74 -19.68
C GLY A 104 7.32 -8.96 -18.43
N ASP A 105 6.56 -10.06 -18.43
CA ASP A 105 5.63 -10.42 -17.36
C ASP A 105 6.35 -11.14 -16.22
N ARG A 106 6.15 -10.70 -15.01
CA ARG A 106 6.74 -11.26 -13.78
C ARG A 106 5.78 -11.12 -12.59
N PRO A 107 5.84 -11.99 -11.58
CA PRO A 107 5.34 -11.64 -10.27
C PRO A 107 6.26 -10.61 -9.63
N GLY A 108 5.72 -9.69 -8.86
CA GLY A 108 6.49 -8.79 -8.03
C GLY A 108 6.92 -9.41 -6.70
N GLU A 109 7.38 -8.60 -5.77
CA GLU A 109 7.86 -9.02 -4.47
C GLU A 109 6.73 -9.49 -3.54
N VAL A 110 7.07 -10.29 -2.54
CA VAL A 110 6.17 -10.70 -1.47
C VAL A 110 6.78 -10.36 -0.13
N PHE A 111 6.03 -9.62 0.68
CA PHE A 111 6.38 -9.29 2.05
C PHE A 111 5.33 -9.80 3.02
N ALA A 112 5.76 -10.11 4.23
CA ALA A 112 4.87 -10.31 5.36
C ALA A 112 5.42 -9.57 6.59
N GLY A 113 4.52 -9.19 7.49
CA GLY A 113 4.92 -8.46 8.67
C GLY A 113 3.80 -8.23 9.65
N MET A 114 4.09 -7.32 10.57
CA MET A 114 3.18 -6.96 11.64
C MET A 114 3.27 -5.46 11.94
N GLN A 115 2.15 -4.90 12.39
CA GLN A 115 2.05 -3.55 12.93
C GLN A 115 1.55 -3.62 14.36
N VAL A 116 2.15 -2.82 15.24
CA VAL A 116 1.82 -2.78 16.66
C VAL A 116 1.57 -1.33 17.08
N VAL A 117 0.42 -1.06 17.66
CA VAL A 117 0.09 0.24 18.25
C VAL A 117 0.81 0.38 19.58
N LEU A 118 1.75 1.29 19.66
CA LEU A 118 2.50 1.65 20.85
C LEU A 118 1.71 2.60 21.75
N LEU A 119 1.16 3.66 21.13
CA LEU A 119 0.33 4.66 21.78
C LEU A 119 -0.98 4.81 21.00
N PRO A 120 -2.12 4.39 21.53
CA PRO A 120 -3.41 4.66 20.90
C PRO A 120 -3.75 6.14 20.99
N GLY A 121 -4.30 6.67 19.90
CA GLY A 121 -4.86 8.02 19.85
C GLY A 121 -6.09 8.12 20.74
N GLU A 122 -6.08 9.05 21.66
CA GLU A 122 -7.20 9.38 22.54
C GLU A 122 -7.24 10.89 22.74
N ASP A 123 -8.42 11.49 22.61
CA ASP A 123 -8.63 12.94 22.72
C ASP A 123 -7.77 13.74 21.71
N LYS A 124 -6.71 14.40 22.20
CA LYS A 124 -5.78 15.23 21.41
C LYS A 124 -4.41 14.59 21.20
N ARG A 125 -4.28 13.30 21.47
CA ARG A 125 -3.00 12.59 21.30
C ARG A 125 -2.98 11.84 19.98
N PRO A 126 -1.86 11.86 19.24
CA PRO A 126 -1.72 11.07 18.03
C PRO A 126 -1.71 9.57 18.34
N THR A 127 -2.08 8.76 17.35
CA THR A 127 -1.76 7.33 17.35
C THR A 127 -0.32 7.15 16.92
N ILE A 128 0.45 6.36 17.66
CA ILE A 128 1.82 5.97 17.30
C ILE A 128 1.89 4.46 17.22
N SER A 129 2.41 3.97 16.10
CA SER A 129 2.60 2.54 15.83
C SER A 129 4.00 2.27 15.31
N THR A 130 4.40 1.02 15.37
CA THR A 130 5.56 0.51 14.65
C THR A 130 5.14 -0.63 13.73
N GLN A 131 5.78 -0.70 12.56
CA GLN A 131 5.57 -1.77 11.60
C GLN A 131 6.91 -2.43 11.28
N TYR A 132 6.89 -3.74 11.14
CA TYR A 132 8.01 -4.52 10.63
C TYR A 132 7.56 -5.34 9.44
N LEU A 133 8.33 -5.28 8.35
CA LEU A 133 8.14 -6.08 7.14
C LEU A 133 9.38 -6.91 6.85
N ARG A 134 9.16 -8.12 6.37
CA ARG A 134 10.20 -9.02 5.89
C ARG A 134 9.84 -9.51 4.50
N ARG A 135 10.77 -9.40 3.56
CA ARG A 135 10.65 -9.99 2.22
C ARG A 135 10.71 -11.50 2.30
N LEU A 136 9.70 -12.17 1.74
CA LEU A 136 9.59 -13.62 1.64
C LEU A 136 10.00 -14.11 0.24
N TYR A 137 9.75 -13.29 -0.78
CA TYR A 137 10.13 -13.58 -2.16
C TYR A 137 10.73 -12.34 -2.80
N ALA A 138 11.91 -12.50 -3.39
CA ALA A 138 12.59 -11.48 -4.19
C ALA A 138 12.23 -11.66 -5.67
N SER A 139 11.64 -10.65 -6.26
CA SER A 139 11.32 -10.63 -7.68
C SER A 139 12.51 -10.16 -8.51
N PRO A 140 12.66 -10.62 -9.74
CA PRO A 140 13.55 -10.00 -10.73
C PRO A 140 12.86 -8.82 -11.46
N ALA A 141 11.61 -8.48 -11.15
CA ALA A 141 10.95 -7.32 -11.74
C ALA A 141 11.64 -6.02 -11.29
N PRO A 142 11.69 -4.98 -12.14
CA PRO A 142 12.22 -3.70 -11.74
C PRO A 142 11.34 -3.08 -10.66
N GLU A 143 11.98 -2.45 -9.68
CA GLU A 143 11.32 -1.81 -8.56
C GLU A 143 10.92 -0.36 -8.88
N LEU A 144 10.06 0.19 -8.06
CA LEU A 144 9.79 1.62 -7.99
C LEU A 144 10.82 2.32 -7.09
N ASP A 145 10.55 3.55 -6.73
CA ASP A 145 11.49 4.47 -6.08
C ASP A 145 12.03 4.00 -4.73
N LEU A 146 11.28 3.16 -4.03
CA LEU A 146 11.72 2.55 -2.78
C LEU A 146 12.89 1.56 -2.98
N GLY A 147 12.93 0.94 -4.14
CA GLY A 147 13.88 -0.12 -4.45
C GLY A 147 13.66 -1.40 -3.64
N THR A 148 14.43 -2.41 -3.97
CA THR A 148 14.36 -3.71 -3.31
C THR A 148 14.93 -3.67 -1.90
N PHE A 149 14.14 -3.98 -0.89
CA PHE A 149 14.62 -4.11 0.48
C PHE A 149 14.39 -5.52 1.04
N VAL A 150 15.23 -5.94 1.98
CA VAL A 150 15.16 -7.27 2.62
C VAL A 150 14.23 -7.26 3.80
N GLN A 151 14.27 -6.19 4.59
CA GLN A 151 13.41 -5.96 5.74
C GLN A 151 13.31 -4.47 6.04
N SER A 152 12.25 -4.06 6.70
CA SER A 152 12.05 -2.68 7.13
C SER A 152 11.46 -2.60 8.53
N ALA A 153 11.82 -1.54 9.23
CA ALA A 153 11.18 -1.09 10.45
C ALA A 153 10.66 0.34 10.22
N THR A 154 9.42 0.59 10.57
CA THR A 154 8.75 1.88 10.36
C THR A 154 8.15 2.36 11.67
N ILE A 155 8.30 3.65 11.95
CA ILE A 155 7.49 4.37 12.95
C ILE A 155 6.40 5.12 12.20
N LEU A 156 5.17 4.96 12.66
CA LEU A 156 3.96 5.50 12.07
C LEU A 156 3.30 6.44 13.08
N LEU A 157 2.87 7.60 12.62
CA LEU A 157 2.12 8.57 13.41
C LEU A 157 0.90 9.02 12.62
N SER A 158 -0.29 8.94 13.23
CA SER A 158 -1.53 9.48 12.68
C SER A 158 -2.16 10.45 13.67
N ASP A 159 -2.61 11.61 13.18
CA ASP A 159 -3.25 12.65 13.99
C ASP A 159 -4.33 13.39 13.19
N ASP A 160 -5.32 13.90 13.90
CA ASP A 160 -6.38 14.74 13.34
C ASP A 160 -6.27 16.16 13.91
N LEU A 161 -6.05 17.15 13.06
CA LEU A 161 -5.90 18.53 13.45
C LEU A 161 -6.66 19.48 12.51
N GLY A 162 -7.57 20.25 13.04
CA GLY A 162 -8.28 21.29 12.29
C GLY A 162 -9.13 20.79 11.14
N GLY A 163 -9.62 19.55 11.20
CA GLY A 163 -10.39 18.89 10.14
C GLY A 163 -9.53 18.24 9.04
N PHE A 164 -8.21 18.28 9.20
CA PHE A 164 -7.26 17.54 8.38
C PHE A 164 -6.77 16.29 9.11
N HIS A 165 -6.58 15.22 8.39
CA HIS A 165 -5.92 14.02 8.88
C HIS A 165 -4.48 13.97 8.36
N PHE A 166 -3.55 13.61 9.23
CA PHE A 166 -2.11 13.53 8.95
C PHE A 166 -1.61 12.12 9.20
N ASP A 167 -0.89 11.56 8.23
CA ASP A 167 -0.09 10.35 8.39
C ASP A 167 1.38 10.66 8.11
N MET A 168 2.24 10.40 9.08
CA MET A 168 3.70 10.59 8.98
C MET A 168 4.40 9.26 9.22
N ASN A 169 5.32 8.91 8.34
CA ASN A 169 6.10 7.68 8.51
C ASN A 169 7.61 7.98 8.43
N GLY A 170 8.37 7.32 9.28
CA GLY A 170 9.82 7.26 9.22
C GLY A 170 10.25 5.81 9.11
N LEU A 171 10.96 5.46 8.03
CA LEU A 171 11.33 4.10 7.66
C LEU A 171 12.84 3.92 7.71
N ALA A 172 13.29 2.77 8.22
CA ALA A 172 14.64 2.26 8.05
C ALA A 172 14.55 0.91 7.35
N MET A 173 15.15 0.79 6.17
CA MET A 173 15.08 -0.39 5.31
C MET A 173 16.48 -0.95 5.05
N GLU A 174 16.63 -2.26 5.14
CA GLU A 174 17.85 -2.94 4.76
C GLU A 174 17.84 -3.22 3.26
N GLN A 175 18.63 -2.48 2.49
CA GLN A 175 18.90 -2.78 1.09
C GLN A 175 20.12 -3.68 0.95
N GLN A 176 20.12 -4.51 -0.09
CA GLN A 176 21.26 -5.34 -0.46
C GLN A 176 21.56 -5.16 -1.94
N ASP A 177 22.78 -4.77 -2.25
CA ASP A 177 23.27 -4.77 -3.62
C ASP A 177 23.33 -6.20 -4.18
N ASP A 178 22.71 -6.44 -5.30
CA ASP A 178 22.58 -7.79 -5.87
C ASP A 178 23.90 -8.38 -6.36
N THR A 179 24.84 -7.54 -6.75
CA THR A 179 26.15 -7.95 -7.28
C THR A 179 27.17 -8.15 -6.18
N THR A 180 27.37 -7.14 -5.34
CA THR A 180 28.40 -7.13 -4.30
C THR A 180 27.93 -7.76 -3.00
N LYS A 181 26.62 -7.95 -2.82
CA LYS A 181 25.96 -8.40 -1.58
C LYS A 181 26.22 -7.48 -0.38
N VAL A 182 26.71 -6.28 -0.62
CA VAL A 182 26.86 -5.26 0.41
C VAL A 182 25.47 -4.83 0.89
N ARG A 183 25.31 -4.75 2.21
CA ARG A 183 24.08 -4.30 2.84
C ARG A 183 24.23 -2.86 3.30
N GLN A 184 23.19 -2.06 3.05
CA GLN A 184 23.13 -0.66 3.49
C GLN A 184 21.76 -0.38 4.08
N VAL A 185 21.68 0.62 4.95
CA VAL A 185 20.41 1.09 5.49
C VAL A 185 19.97 2.27 4.65
N GLN A 186 18.77 2.14 4.09
CA GLN A 186 18.03 3.21 3.45
C GLN A 186 17.08 3.85 4.46
N PHE A 187 17.07 5.17 4.52
CA PHE A 187 16.04 5.91 5.26
C PHE A 187 15.04 6.52 4.31
N ALA A 188 13.78 6.54 4.76
CA ALA A 188 12.70 7.18 4.02
C ALA A 188 11.74 7.88 4.98
N GLU A 189 11.15 8.96 4.52
CA GLU A 189 10.14 9.73 5.23
C GLU A 189 8.97 10.04 4.29
N THR A 190 7.77 9.97 4.84
CA THR A 190 6.55 10.35 4.13
C THR A 190 5.65 11.20 5.01
N LEU A 191 4.93 12.14 4.39
CA LEU A 191 3.92 12.96 5.04
C LEU A 191 2.71 13.08 4.13
N SER A 192 1.61 12.47 4.51
CA SER A 192 0.31 12.60 3.87
C SER A 192 -0.59 13.53 4.68
N VAL A 193 -1.35 14.35 3.97
CA VAL A 193 -2.40 15.22 4.53
C VAL A 193 -3.67 14.95 3.74
N SER A 194 -4.75 14.63 4.43
CA SER A 194 -6.05 14.40 3.80
C SER A 194 -7.17 15.25 4.42
N HIS A 195 -8.19 15.53 3.61
CA HIS A 195 -9.35 16.31 4.03
C HIS A 195 -10.62 15.82 3.32
N PRO A 196 -11.72 15.57 4.05
CA PRO A 196 -12.98 15.18 3.45
C PRO A 196 -13.70 16.37 2.81
N ILE A 197 -14.09 16.23 1.54
CA ILE A 197 -14.94 17.16 0.81
C ILE A 197 -16.24 16.44 0.48
N GLY A 198 -17.24 16.57 1.33
CA GLY A 198 -18.48 15.80 1.27
C GLY A 198 -18.22 14.32 1.55
N LYS A 199 -18.42 13.45 0.54
CA LYS A 199 -18.13 12.01 0.63
C LYS A 199 -16.76 11.62 0.06
N VAL A 200 -16.08 12.54 -0.61
CA VAL A 200 -14.75 12.29 -1.18
C VAL A 200 -13.71 12.76 -0.19
N THR A 201 -12.71 11.95 0.08
CA THR A 201 -11.50 12.39 0.78
C THR A 201 -10.42 12.66 -0.26
N VAL A 202 -9.85 13.86 -0.23
CA VAL A 202 -8.71 14.24 -1.08
C VAL A 202 -7.45 14.21 -0.24
N SER A 203 -6.36 13.67 -0.78
CA SER A 203 -5.08 13.58 -0.10
C SER A 203 -3.96 14.16 -0.97
N GLY A 204 -3.01 14.80 -0.31
CA GLY A 204 -1.72 15.20 -0.87
C GLY A 204 -0.61 14.65 -0.01
N GLU A 205 0.45 14.15 -0.63
CA GLU A 205 1.58 13.55 0.08
C GLU A 205 2.91 14.03 -0.50
N LEU A 206 3.90 14.15 0.38
CA LEU A 206 5.31 14.30 0.04
C LEU A 206 6.07 13.09 0.56
N TRP A 207 6.97 12.57 -0.25
CA TRP A 207 7.81 11.45 0.12
C TRP A 207 9.28 11.69 -0.28
N HIS A 208 10.17 11.12 0.51
CA HIS A 208 11.61 11.10 0.30
C HIS A 208 12.18 9.73 0.61
N PHE A 209 12.97 9.17 -0.30
CA PHE A 209 13.68 7.90 -0.14
C PHE A 209 15.17 8.13 -0.41
N ALA A 210 16.00 8.06 0.63
CA ALA A 210 17.44 8.03 0.43
C ALA A 210 17.83 6.78 -0.37
N GLN A 211 18.74 6.91 -1.32
CA GLN A 211 19.20 5.81 -2.16
C GLN A 211 20.72 5.60 -1.95
N PRO A 212 21.11 4.90 -0.87
CA PRO A 212 22.50 4.81 -0.47
C PRO A 212 23.39 4.10 -1.48
N LEU A 213 22.85 3.15 -2.27
CA LEU A 213 23.60 2.42 -3.29
C LEU A 213 23.92 3.28 -4.51
N THR A 214 23.07 4.27 -4.81
CA THR A 214 23.27 5.20 -5.94
C THR A 214 23.80 6.57 -5.51
N HIS A 215 24.00 6.77 -4.20
CA HIS A 215 24.40 8.06 -3.60
C HIS A 215 23.48 9.22 -3.96
N GLY A 216 22.17 8.93 -4.08
CA GLY A 216 21.12 9.87 -4.44
C GLY A 216 19.96 9.87 -3.46
N ALA A 217 18.91 10.53 -3.85
CA ALA A 217 17.60 10.49 -3.20
C ALA A 217 16.49 10.57 -4.24
N ALA A 218 15.46 9.77 -4.05
CA ALA A 218 14.20 9.91 -4.77
C ALA A 218 13.26 10.80 -3.94
N VAL A 219 12.66 11.79 -4.57
CA VAL A 219 11.72 12.73 -3.94
C VAL A 219 10.56 12.93 -4.88
N GLY A 220 9.35 12.97 -4.36
CA GLY A 220 8.17 13.23 -5.16
C GLY A 220 6.96 13.63 -4.33
N ASN A 221 5.85 13.75 -5.03
CA ASN A 221 4.55 14.02 -4.42
C ASN A 221 3.46 13.16 -5.05
N LEU A 222 2.48 12.82 -4.23
CA LEU A 222 1.31 12.07 -4.63
C LEU A 222 0.05 12.90 -4.37
N TRP A 223 -0.91 12.81 -5.31
CA TRP A 223 -2.25 13.38 -5.17
C TRP A 223 -3.29 12.31 -5.44
N SER A 224 -4.28 12.24 -4.58
CA SER A 224 -5.27 11.19 -4.68
C SER A 224 -6.63 11.59 -4.15
N ALA A 225 -7.62 10.78 -4.49
CA ALA A 225 -8.97 10.87 -3.95
C ALA A 225 -9.48 9.46 -3.63
N SER A 226 -10.26 9.36 -2.57
CA SER A 226 -10.97 8.15 -2.18
C SER A 226 -12.45 8.42 -1.95
N TYR A 227 -13.29 7.40 -2.18
CA TYR A 227 -14.73 7.48 -2.02
C TYR A 227 -15.27 6.21 -1.34
N PRO A 228 -15.91 6.32 -0.17
CA PRO A 228 -16.56 5.19 0.49
C PRO A 228 -17.87 4.85 -0.23
N VAL A 229 -17.85 3.82 -1.05
CA VAL A 229 -19.05 3.26 -1.70
C VAL A 229 -20.00 2.70 -0.64
N ARG A 230 -19.41 2.04 0.37
CA ARG A 230 -20.05 1.52 1.59
C ARG A 230 -19.05 1.66 2.75
N LYS A 231 -19.48 1.49 4.00
CA LYS A 231 -18.60 1.50 5.17
C LYS A 231 -17.39 0.56 5.02
N ASN A 232 -17.62 -0.60 4.42
CA ASN A 232 -16.61 -1.64 4.26
C ASN A 232 -15.98 -1.70 2.85
N LEU A 233 -16.31 -0.75 1.95
CA LEU A 233 -15.78 -0.70 0.59
C LEU A 233 -15.44 0.74 0.21
N VAL A 234 -14.16 1.01 0.03
CA VAL A 234 -13.63 2.30 -0.43
C VAL A 234 -12.97 2.09 -1.79
N ILE A 235 -13.22 2.95 -2.75
CA ILE A 235 -12.50 3.03 -4.03
C ILE A 235 -11.58 4.23 -4.01
N ASP A 236 -10.46 4.14 -4.69
CA ASP A 236 -9.44 5.19 -4.75
C ASP A 236 -8.82 5.31 -6.13
N ALA A 237 -8.28 6.50 -6.43
CA ALA A 237 -7.44 6.75 -7.59
C ALA A 237 -6.54 7.96 -7.32
N GLY A 238 -5.42 8.01 -8.02
CA GLY A 238 -4.49 9.11 -7.90
C GLY A 238 -3.33 9.02 -8.88
N PHE A 239 -2.39 9.93 -8.68
CA PHE A 239 -1.13 9.95 -9.41
C PHE A 239 0.02 10.39 -8.51
N ASP A 240 1.21 9.93 -8.85
CA ASP A 240 2.47 10.32 -8.24
C ASP A 240 3.39 10.99 -9.28
N HIS A 241 4.20 11.94 -8.83
CA HIS A 241 5.17 12.64 -9.65
C HIS A 241 6.51 12.77 -8.95
N GLY A 242 7.52 12.10 -9.48
CA GLY A 242 8.90 12.21 -9.00
C GLY A 242 9.59 13.47 -9.49
N PHE A 243 10.33 14.12 -8.60
CA PHE A 243 11.04 15.38 -8.84
C PHE A 243 12.49 15.20 -9.22
N THR A 244 13.14 14.14 -8.73
CA THR A 244 14.56 13.89 -8.94
C THR A 244 14.80 12.99 -10.15
N SER A 245 16.03 12.99 -10.67
CA SER A 245 16.42 12.08 -11.75
C SER A 245 16.48 10.61 -11.34
N THR A 246 16.47 10.35 -10.04
CA THR A 246 16.45 9.02 -9.42
C THR A 246 15.04 8.54 -9.10
N SER A 247 14.03 9.40 -9.27
CA SER A 247 12.62 9.06 -9.07
C SER A 247 11.96 8.60 -10.36
N THR A 248 10.96 7.73 -10.23
CA THR A 248 9.97 7.47 -11.29
C THR A 248 9.21 8.76 -11.61
N ARG A 249 9.15 9.13 -12.88
CA ARG A 249 8.63 10.46 -13.26
C ARG A 249 7.13 10.58 -13.08
N TRP A 250 6.39 9.52 -13.45
CA TRP A 250 4.94 9.50 -13.39
C TRP A 250 4.42 8.15 -13.00
N GLU A 251 3.50 8.13 -12.06
CA GLU A 251 2.70 6.97 -11.72
C GLU A 251 1.23 7.35 -11.70
N GLY A 252 0.38 6.46 -12.16
CA GLY A 252 -1.07 6.57 -12.05
C GLY A 252 -1.60 5.28 -11.46
N PHE A 253 -2.53 5.38 -10.52
CA PHE A 253 -3.07 4.21 -9.85
C PHE A 253 -4.56 4.35 -9.60
N ALA A 254 -5.22 3.19 -9.49
CA ALA A 254 -6.60 3.10 -9.03
C ALA A 254 -6.80 1.76 -8.31
N GLY A 255 -7.70 1.74 -7.34
CA GLY A 255 -7.92 0.53 -6.57
C GLY A 255 -9.14 0.57 -5.67
N PHE A 256 -9.17 -0.39 -4.77
CA PHE A 256 -10.21 -0.47 -3.74
C PHE A 256 -9.68 -1.13 -2.47
N THR A 257 -10.30 -0.76 -1.36
CA THR A 257 -10.15 -1.40 -0.05
C THR A 257 -11.46 -2.05 0.34
N TYR A 258 -11.43 -3.33 0.68
CA TYR A 258 -12.59 -4.10 1.10
C TYR A 258 -12.36 -4.80 2.43
N LEU A 259 -13.17 -4.45 3.42
CA LEU A 259 -13.24 -5.13 4.70
C LEU A 259 -14.30 -6.23 4.63
N LEU A 260 -13.93 -7.48 4.91
CA LEU A 260 -14.91 -8.57 4.98
C LEU A 260 -15.97 -8.27 6.04
N PRO A 261 -17.28 -8.45 5.73
CA PRO A 261 -18.34 -8.07 6.65
C PRO A 261 -18.45 -9.00 7.87
N HIS A 262 -17.79 -10.15 7.82
CA HIS A 262 -17.87 -11.14 8.89
C HIS A 262 -16.60 -11.12 9.74
N ARG A 263 -16.78 -11.06 11.05
CA ARG A 263 -15.68 -11.18 12.00
C ARG A 263 -15.18 -12.62 12.02
N LEU A 264 -13.85 -12.79 11.90
CA LEU A 264 -13.22 -14.12 11.88
C LEU A 264 -13.24 -14.78 13.27
N TRP A 265 -13.17 -13.99 14.35
CA TRP A 265 -13.28 -14.46 15.73
C TRP A 265 -13.88 -13.36 16.62
N HIS A 266 -14.56 -13.76 17.68
CA HIS A 266 -15.04 -12.85 18.71
C HIS A 266 -13.91 -12.59 19.71
N GLN A 267 -13.65 -11.33 20.02
CA GLN A 267 -12.80 -11.04 21.19
C GLN A 267 -13.48 -11.60 22.43
N ARG A 268 -12.78 -12.47 23.18
CA ARG A 268 -13.21 -12.75 24.54
C ARG A 268 -13.17 -11.43 25.29
N ASN A 269 -14.31 -10.98 25.81
CA ASN A 269 -14.32 -9.88 26.76
C ASN A 269 -13.42 -10.32 27.91
N SER A 270 -12.22 -9.78 28.00
CA SER A 270 -11.42 -9.89 29.21
C SER A 270 -12.16 -9.05 30.24
N LEU A 271 -12.89 -9.73 31.11
CA LEU A 271 -13.35 -9.20 32.39
C LEU A 271 -12.08 -9.02 33.25
N TYR A 272 -11.43 -7.84 33.14
CA TYR A 272 -10.53 -7.28 34.16
C TYR A 272 -10.47 -5.76 33.97
#